data_80c980983d67c2901a500ba3babec66e
#
_entry.id   80c980983d67c2901a500ba3babec66e
#
_cell.length_a   1.000
_cell.length_b   1.000
_cell.length_c   1.000
_cell.angle_alpha   90.00
_cell.angle_beta   90.00
_cell.angle_gamma   90.00
#
_symmetry.space_group_name_H-M   'P 1'
#
loop_
_entity.id
_entity.type
_entity.pdbx_description
1 polymer ?
#
loop_
_entity_poly.entity_id
_entity_poly.type
_entity_poly.pdbx_seq_one_letter_code
_entity_poly.pdbx_strand_id
1 'polypeptide(L)'
;HREEQTPNPLRNFVRIPGRIWLLSFGLLCAVLPEISVLEWSAVLARETGADLFVRPIPFAGFMVGMIIGRLSFARITRSLDGGQVASAGASLAAVSMVVGIFGATMLRDFSAVWATLWMALLWLIAGFGLAPVGPTMMAATSNVSGISTPQAISVLSFVTQTVSILAKVIMGAIAEVSSVSWAFIIPVGSLFVAAWIANQVREERK
;
A
#
# COMPACT_ATOMS: atom_id res chain seq x y z
N HIS A 1 -22.24 37.51 23.80
CA HIS A 1 -22.05 36.07 23.48
C HIS A 1 -22.44 35.85 22.02
N ARG A 2 -21.44 35.81 21.13
CA ARG A 2 -21.63 35.30 19.80
C ARG A 2 -21.58 33.76 19.96
N GLU A 3 -22.70 33.07 19.75
CA GLU A 3 -22.72 31.64 19.53
C GLU A 3 -21.82 31.32 18.34
N GLU A 4 -20.66 30.74 18.60
CA GLU A 4 -19.86 30.09 17.57
C GLU A 4 -20.74 28.97 17.01
N GLN A 5 -21.33 29.22 15.86
CA GLN A 5 -22.05 28.18 15.09
C GLN A 5 -21.02 27.10 14.77
N THR A 6 -21.10 25.98 15.48
CA THR A 6 -20.33 24.77 15.16
C THR A 6 -20.60 24.42 13.70
N PRO A 7 -19.57 24.40 12.85
CA PRO A 7 -19.77 24.14 11.42
C PRO A 7 -20.38 22.74 11.26
N ASN A 8 -21.52 22.64 10.57
CA ASN A 8 -22.18 21.38 10.30
C ASN A 8 -21.20 20.45 9.55
N PRO A 9 -20.71 19.34 10.16
CA PRO A 9 -19.65 18.53 9.60
C PRO A 9 -20.01 17.95 8.23
N LEU A 10 -21.29 17.63 7.99
CA LEU A 10 -21.77 17.08 6.71
C LEU A 10 -21.73 18.09 5.56
N ARG A 11 -21.93 19.39 5.84
CA ARG A 11 -21.89 20.42 4.81
C ARG A 11 -20.47 20.71 4.31
N ASN A 12 -19.47 20.42 5.11
CA ASN A 12 -18.07 20.56 4.75
C ASN A 12 -17.56 19.41 3.85
N PHE A 13 -18.16 18.23 3.92
CA PHE A 13 -17.83 17.10 3.03
C PHE A 13 -18.15 17.36 1.56
N VAL A 14 -19.19 18.15 1.27
CA VAL A 14 -19.64 18.47 -0.10
C VAL A 14 -18.70 19.43 -0.84
N ARG A 15 -17.79 20.11 -0.12
CA ARG A 15 -16.85 21.09 -0.68
C ARG A 15 -15.40 20.61 -0.72
N ILE A 16 -15.16 19.30 -0.60
CA ILE A 16 -13.82 18.74 -0.64
C ILE A 16 -13.30 18.79 -2.08
N PRO A 17 -12.12 19.39 -2.33
CA PRO A 17 -11.51 19.40 -3.65
C PRO A 17 -11.33 17.98 -4.20
N GLY A 18 -11.62 17.78 -5.48
CA GLY A 18 -11.49 16.46 -6.14
C GLY A 18 -10.09 15.85 -6.01
N ARG A 19 -9.07 16.71 -5.89
CA ARG A 19 -7.68 16.29 -5.65
C ARG A 19 -7.50 15.56 -4.32
N ILE A 20 -8.22 15.92 -3.27
CA ILE A 20 -8.18 15.21 -1.98
C ILE A 20 -8.71 13.77 -2.15
N TRP A 21 -9.76 13.59 -2.94
CA TRP A 21 -10.29 12.26 -3.23
C TRP A 21 -9.29 11.40 -4.00
N LEU A 22 -8.58 11.98 -4.99
CA LEU A 22 -7.54 11.30 -5.74
C LEU A 22 -6.39 10.86 -4.83
N LEU A 23 -5.90 11.76 -3.97
CA LEU A 23 -4.83 11.47 -3.00
C LEU A 23 -5.27 10.46 -1.94
N SER A 24 -6.53 10.52 -1.49
CA SER A 24 -7.11 9.53 -0.58
C SER A 24 -7.14 8.14 -1.21
N PHE A 25 -7.52 8.07 -2.48
CA PHE A 25 -7.52 6.81 -3.22
C PHE A 25 -6.10 6.31 -3.47
N GLY A 26 -5.14 7.19 -3.74
CA GLY A 26 -3.73 6.85 -3.86
C GLY A 26 -3.15 6.29 -2.56
N LEU A 27 -3.48 6.92 -1.42
CA LEU A 27 -3.06 6.42 -0.11
C LEU A 27 -3.71 5.06 0.22
N LEU A 28 -5.01 4.89 -0.07
CA LEU A 28 -5.68 3.62 0.05
C LEU A 28 -4.95 2.53 -0.74
N CYS A 29 -4.64 2.81 -2.01
CA CYS A 29 -3.94 1.87 -2.89
C CYS A 29 -2.53 1.52 -2.39
N ALA A 30 -1.89 2.40 -1.62
CA ALA A 30 -0.60 2.14 -0.97
C ALA A 30 -0.74 1.33 0.32
N VAL A 31 -1.80 1.53 1.09
CA VAL A 31 -2.05 0.87 2.38
C VAL A 31 -2.60 -0.55 2.20
N LEU A 32 -3.38 -0.80 1.15
CA LEU A 32 -3.96 -2.13 0.89
C LEU A 32 -2.93 -3.26 0.84
N PRO A 33 -1.79 -3.14 0.13
CA PRO A 33 -0.76 -4.17 0.12
C PRO A 33 -0.14 -4.41 1.50
N GLU A 34 0.11 -3.35 2.28
CA GLU A 34 0.67 -3.44 3.63
C GLU A 34 -0.26 -4.24 4.55
N ILE A 35 -1.56 -3.93 4.53
CA ILE A 35 -2.56 -4.64 5.32
C ILE A 35 -2.72 -6.09 4.82
N SER A 36 -2.72 -6.30 3.50
CA SER A 36 -2.86 -7.64 2.93
C SER A 36 -1.69 -8.54 3.30
N VAL A 37 -0.48 -8.01 3.31
CA VAL A 37 0.71 -8.74 3.77
C VAL A 37 0.60 -9.06 5.25
N LEU A 38 0.16 -8.09 6.08
CA LEU A 38 0.00 -8.29 7.53
C LEU A 38 -0.98 -9.42 7.86
N GLU A 39 -2.10 -9.49 7.14
CA GLU A 39 -3.19 -10.41 7.47
C GLU A 39 -3.09 -11.75 6.75
N TRP A 40 -2.59 -11.79 5.52
CA TRP A 40 -2.69 -12.95 4.64
C TRP A 40 -1.35 -13.62 4.32
N SER A 41 -0.21 -13.03 4.66
CA SER A 41 1.11 -13.60 4.33
C SER A 41 1.33 -14.99 4.89
N ALA A 42 0.93 -15.22 6.15
CA ALA A 42 1.08 -16.53 6.79
C ALA A 42 0.13 -17.58 6.18
N VAL A 43 -1.06 -17.16 5.73
CA VAL A 43 -2.02 -18.04 5.05
C VAL A 43 -1.49 -18.41 3.66
N LEU A 44 -0.95 -17.43 2.93
CA LEU A 44 -0.32 -17.65 1.63
C LEU A 44 0.91 -18.59 1.76
N ALA A 45 1.76 -18.38 2.76
CA ALA A 45 2.89 -19.25 3.04
C ALA A 45 2.43 -20.70 3.37
N ARG A 46 1.30 -20.85 4.06
CA ARG A 46 0.68 -22.15 4.30
C ARG A 46 0.25 -22.83 3.00
N GLU A 47 -0.31 -22.10 2.04
CA GLU A 47 -0.70 -22.65 0.72
C GLU A 47 0.50 -23.17 -0.08
N THR A 48 1.69 -22.62 0.15
CA THR A 48 2.94 -23.11 -0.46
C THR A 48 3.59 -24.24 0.34
N GLY A 49 2.89 -24.79 1.35
CA GLY A 49 3.36 -25.94 2.14
C GLY A 49 4.31 -25.57 3.28
N ALA A 50 4.44 -24.30 3.63
CA ALA A 50 5.33 -23.83 4.68
C ALA A 50 4.93 -24.37 6.07
N ASP A 51 5.91 -24.85 6.83
CA ASP A 51 5.74 -25.23 8.22
C ASP A 51 5.46 -24.01 9.12
N LEU A 52 4.85 -24.23 10.28
CA LEU A 52 4.42 -23.19 11.21
C LEU A 52 5.52 -22.18 11.54
N PHE A 53 6.75 -22.64 11.70
CA PHE A 53 7.90 -21.79 12.06
C PHE A 53 8.38 -20.87 10.92
N VAL A 54 8.16 -21.23 9.66
CA VAL A 54 8.64 -20.42 8.51
C VAL A 54 7.53 -19.54 7.90
N ARG A 55 6.27 -19.74 8.23
CA ARG A 55 5.13 -18.93 7.73
C ARG A 55 5.26 -17.42 7.98
N PRO A 56 5.82 -16.94 9.11
CA PRO A 56 5.97 -15.50 9.33
C PRO A 56 7.10 -14.86 8.51
N ILE A 57 8.01 -15.63 7.90
CA ILE A 57 9.21 -15.11 7.24
C ILE A 57 8.89 -14.12 6.10
N PRO A 58 7.90 -14.36 5.21
CA PRO A 58 7.55 -13.39 4.16
C PRO A 58 7.06 -12.05 4.73
N PHE A 59 6.25 -12.08 5.78
CA PHE A 59 5.84 -10.86 6.50
C PHE A 59 7.05 -10.13 7.09
N ALA A 60 7.94 -10.84 7.78
CA ALA A 60 9.14 -10.25 8.36
C ALA A 60 10.02 -9.61 7.28
N GLY A 61 10.22 -10.29 6.15
CA GLY A 61 10.94 -9.75 5.00
C GLY A 61 10.34 -8.43 4.52
N PHE A 62 9.04 -8.39 4.29
CA PHE A 62 8.32 -7.19 3.87
C PHE A 62 8.49 -6.03 4.88
N MET A 63 8.34 -6.29 6.18
CA MET A 63 8.50 -5.28 7.23
C MET A 63 9.95 -4.75 7.30
N VAL A 64 10.95 -5.61 7.19
CA VAL A 64 12.36 -5.20 7.12
C VAL A 64 12.58 -4.30 5.91
N GLY A 65 12.08 -4.68 4.74
CA GLY A 65 12.13 -3.84 3.55
C GLY A 65 11.48 -2.47 3.75
N MET A 66 10.30 -2.44 4.36
CA MET A 66 9.57 -1.21 4.68
C MET A 66 10.38 -0.30 5.62
N ILE A 67 11.00 -0.86 6.67
CA ILE A 67 11.84 -0.09 7.60
C ILE A 67 13.03 0.51 6.87
N ILE A 68 13.77 -0.31 6.10
CA ILE A 68 14.94 0.15 5.33
C ILE A 68 14.53 1.23 4.33
N GLY A 69 13.40 1.04 3.64
CA GLY A 69 12.86 2.01 2.69
C GLY A 69 12.52 3.35 3.34
N ARG A 70 11.84 3.34 4.49
CA ARG A 70 11.51 4.57 5.24
C ARG A 70 12.76 5.30 5.72
N LEU A 71 13.75 4.60 6.24
CA LEU A 71 15.03 5.19 6.66
C LEU A 71 15.84 5.78 5.49
N SER A 72 15.73 5.16 4.32
CA SER A 72 16.43 5.58 3.11
C SER A 72 15.72 6.72 2.38
N PHE A 73 14.40 6.84 2.53
CA PHE A 73 13.56 7.79 1.78
C PHE A 73 14.03 9.23 1.91
N ALA A 74 14.33 9.69 3.12
CA ALA A 74 14.80 11.06 3.37
C ALA A 74 16.13 11.39 2.67
N ARG A 75 16.99 10.37 2.41
CA ARG A 75 18.23 10.55 1.66
C ARG A 75 17.96 10.58 0.15
N ILE A 76 17.11 9.69 -0.33
CA ILE A 76 16.78 9.54 -1.76
C ILE A 76 16.06 10.80 -2.28
N THR A 77 15.14 11.36 -1.51
CA THR A 77 14.36 12.55 -1.90
C THR A 77 15.12 13.87 -1.79
N ARG A 78 16.38 13.86 -1.32
CA ARG A 78 17.25 15.05 -1.43
C ARG A 78 17.65 15.34 -2.88
N SER A 79 17.80 14.32 -3.71
CA SER A 79 18.25 14.42 -5.10
C SER A 79 17.17 14.12 -6.12
N LEU A 80 16.11 13.39 -5.74
CA LEU A 80 15.05 12.95 -6.62
C LEU A 80 13.70 13.51 -6.18
N ASP A 81 12.79 13.70 -7.14
CA ASP A 81 11.42 14.10 -6.85
C ASP A 81 10.67 13.00 -6.10
N GLY A 82 9.95 13.38 -5.03
CA GLY A 82 9.22 12.44 -4.18
C GLY A 82 8.14 11.65 -4.91
N GLY A 83 7.47 12.27 -5.90
CA GLY A 83 6.47 11.62 -6.74
C GLY A 83 7.09 10.56 -7.66
N GLN A 84 8.29 10.84 -8.22
CA GLN A 84 9.04 9.86 -9.02
C GLN A 84 9.46 8.66 -8.18
N VAL A 85 10.03 8.92 -7.00
CA VAL A 85 10.48 7.86 -6.08
C VAL A 85 9.30 7.00 -5.64
N ALA A 86 8.16 7.61 -5.31
CA ALA A 86 6.95 6.89 -4.93
C ALA A 86 6.37 6.06 -6.09
N SER A 87 6.32 6.62 -7.30
CA SER A 87 5.82 5.91 -8.49
C SER A 87 6.71 4.72 -8.86
N ALA A 88 8.03 4.93 -8.93
CA ALA A 88 8.99 3.87 -9.20
C ALA A 88 8.96 2.80 -8.09
N GLY A 89 8.87 3.22 -6.83
CA GLY A 89 8.79 2.33 -5.68
C GLY A 89 7.52 1.47 -5.68
N ALA A 90 6.36 2.06 -5.95
CA ALA A 90 5.10 1.31 -6.05
C ALA A 90 5.12 0.29 -7.21
N SER A 91 5.70 0.67 -8.36
CA SER A 91 5.87 -0.24 -9.51
C SER A 91 6.82 -1.40 -9.16
N LEU A 92 7.94 -1.10 -8.49
CA LEU A 92 8.88 -2.12 -8.00
C LEU A 92 8.19 -3.06 -7.02
N ALA A 93 7.39 -2.52 -6.09
CA ALA A 93 6.64 -3.31 -5.12
C ALA A 93 5.64 -4.25 -5.81
N ALA A 94 4.88 -3.75 -6.80
CA ALA A 94 3.93 -4.55 -7.56
C ALA A 94 4.61 -5.73 -8.27
N VAL A 95 5.67 -5.46 -9.02
CA VAL A 95 6.42 -6.49 -9.76
C VAL A 95 7.04 -7.50 -8.80
N SER A 96 7.67 -7.04 -7.72
CA SER A 96 8.30 -7.92 -6.74
C SER A 96 7.27 -8.80 -6.02
N MET A 97 6.08 -8.30 -5.70
CA MET A 97 5.01 -9.12 -5.10
C MET A 97 4.53 -10.21 -6.05
N VAL A 98 4.29 -9.87 -7.33
CA VAL A 98 3.88 -10.84 -8.35
C VAL A 98 4.93 -11.93 -8.53
N VAL A 99 6.19 -11.53 -8.75
CA VAL A 99 7.30 -12.46 -8.95
C VAL A 99 7.54 -13.31 -7.71
N GLY A 100 7.36 -12.73 -6.52
CA GLY A 100 7.43 -13.45 -5.25
C GLY A 100 6.39 -14.55 -5.13
N ILE A 101 5.12 -14.24 -5.39
CA ILE A 101 4.01 -15.20 -5.33
C ILE A 101 4.16 -16.27 -6.42
N PHE A 102 4.38 -15.85 -7.67
CA PHE A 102 4.50 -16.78 -8.80
C PHE A 102 5.71 -17.72 -8.62
N GLY A 103 6.88 -17.20 -8.25
CA GLY A 103 8.05 -18.02 -7.99
C GLY A 103 7.86 -18.98 -6.81
N ALA A 104 7.18 -18.56 -5.74
CA ALA A 104 6.86 -19.41 -4.62
C ALA A 104 5.93 -20.57 -5.04
N THR A 105 4.94 -20.31 -5.89
CA THR A 105 4.06 -21.38 -6.43
C THR A 105 4.81 -22.38 -7.31
N MET A 106 5.83 -21.95 -8.04
CA MET A 106 6.68 -22.84 -8.85
C MET A 106 7.64 -23.66 -7.99
N LEU A 107 8.18 -23.05 -6.93
CA LEU A 107 9.18 -23.68 -6.07
C LEU A 107 8.57 -24.61 -5.01
N ARG A 108 7.29 -24.53 -4.72
CA ARG A 108 6.63 -25.30 -3.65
C ARG A 108 6.77 -26.82 -3.85
N ASP A 109 6.70 -27.27 -5.09
CA ASP A 109 6.79 -28.73 -5.43
C ASP A 109 8.23 -29.26 -5.26
N PHE A 110 9.23 -28.37 -5.28
CA PHE A 110 10.62 -28.69 -4.99
C PHE A 110 10.92 -28.60 -3.50
N SER A 111 10.58 -27.47 -2.85
CA SER A 111 10.78 -27.26 -1.41
C SER A 111 9.95 -26.08 -0.90
N ALA A 112 9.09 -26.34 0.08
CA ALA A 112 8.30 -25.30 0.76
C ALA A 112 9.18 -24.25 1.45
N VAL A 113 10.35 -24.62 1.96
CA VAL A 113 11.30 -23.68 2.60
C VAL A 113 11.86 -22.73 1.55
N TRP A 114 12.33 -23.22 0.40
CA TRP A 114 12.84 -22.37 -0.66
C TRP A 114 11.75 -21.47 -1.25
N ALA A 115 10.53 -21.96 -1.41
CA ALA A 115 9.37 -21.18 -1.83
C ALA A 115 9.11 -20.00 -0.87
N THR A 116 9.15 -20.27 0.44
CA THR A 116 8.93 -19.25 1.47
C THR A 116 10.06 -18.22 1.51
N LEU A 117 11.31 -18.66 1.41
CA LEU A 117 12.47 -17.76 1.38
C LEU A 117 12.50 -16.89 0.11
N TRP A 118 12.15 -17.44 -1.04
CA TRP A 118 11.97 -16.70 -2.27
C TRP A 118 10.93 -15.59 -2.12
N MET A 119 9.75 -15.94 -1.62
CA MET A 119 8.69 -14.98 -1.37
C MET A 119 9.15 -13.89 -0.38
N ALA A 120 9.83 -14.25 0.70
CA ALA A 120 10.33 -13.30 1.69
C ALA A 120 11.34 -12.32 1.08
N LEU A 121 12.26 -12.79 0.24
CA LEU A 121 13.24 -11.94 -0.44
C LEU A 121 12.58 -10.93 -1.37
N LEU A 122 11.65 -11.38 -2.20
CA LEU A 122 10.93 -10.52 -3.14
C LEU A 122 10.00 -9.53 -2.39
N TRP A 123 9.41 -9.97 -1.29
CA TRP A 123 8.56 -9.10 -0.47
C TRP A 123 9.37 -8.10 0.36
N LEU A 124 10.63 -8.40 0.70
CA LEU A 124 11.56 -7.39 1.24
C LEU A 124 11.75 -6.26 0.22
N ILE A 125 11.98 -6.60 -1.04
CA ILE A 125 12.10 -5.60 -2.11
C ILE A 125 10.77 -4.83 -2.30
N ALA A 126 9.63 -5.52 -2.22
CA ALA A 126 8.32 -4.91 -2.30
C ALA A 126 8.08 -3.91 -1.15
N GLY A 127 8.41 -4.29 0.09
CA GLY A 127 8.31 -3.39 1.26
C GLY A 127 9.19 -2.15 1.11
N PHE A 128 10.43 -2.33 0.65
CA PHE A 128 11.34 -1.22 0.36
C PHE A 128 10.73 -0.26 -0.67
N GLY A 129 10.19 -0.78 -1.77
CA GLY A 129 9.56 0.03 -2.82
C GLY A 129 8.29 0.73 -2.36
N LEU A 130 7.49 0.11 -1.50
CA LEU A 130 6.23 0.69 -1.02
C LEU A 130 6.45 1.81 0.01
N ALA A 131 7.54 1.76 0.75
CA ALA A 131 7.82 2.65 1.87
C ALA A 131 7.67 4.16 1.60
N PRO A 132 8.07 4.72 0.44
CA PRO A 132 7.94 6.14 0.13
C PRO A 132 6.52 6.58 -0.25
N VAL A 133 5.63 5.68 -0.64
CA VAL A 133 4.35 6.03 -1.27
C VAL A 133 3.42 6.76 -0.29
N GLY A 134 3.21 6.21 0.90
CA GLY A 134 2.35 6.82 1.92
C GLY A 134 2.79 8.23 2.34
N PRO A 135 4.04 8.44 2.75
CA PRO A 135 4.56 9.77 3.07
C PRO A 135 4.43 10.77 1.93
N THR A 136 4.66 10.36 0.69
CA THR A 136 4.51 11.23 -0.49
C THR A 136 3.06 11.66 -0.69
N MET A 137 2.08 10.76 -0.55
CA MET A 137 0.65 11.08 -0.66
C MET A 137 0.21 12.03 0.45
N MET A 138 0.67 11.80 1.69
CA MET A 138 0.37 12.67 2.82
C MET A 138 0.98 14.07 2.64
N ALA A 139 2.23 14.17 2.18
CA ALA A 139 2.89 15.44 1.91
C ALA A 139 2.18 16.21 0.78
N ALA A 140 1.72 15.54 -0.26
CA ALA A 140 0.94 16.15 -1.34
C ALA A 140 -0.39 16.73 -0.85
N THR A 141 -1.01 16.09 0.14
CA THR A 141 -2.28 16.51 0.71
C THR A 141 -2.18 17.86 1.43
N SER A 142 -1.07 18.14 2.12
CA SER A 142 -0.85 19.42 2.81
C SER A 142 -0.74 20.62 1.88
N ASN A 143 -0.49 20.39 0.60
CA ASN A 143 -0.35 21.43 -0.43
C ASN A 143 -1.66 21.74 -1.18
N VAL A 144 -2.77 21.06 -0.85
CA VAL A 144 -4.05 21.29 -1.53
C VAL A 144 -4.74 22.52 -1.00
N SER A 145 -5.02 23.51 -1.89
CA SER A 145 -5.72 24.73 -1.56
C SER A 145 -7.20 24.48 -1.22
N GLY A 146 -7.78 25.32 -0.36
CA GLY A 146 -9.22 25.32 -0.08
C GLY A 146 -9.69 24.35 1.01
N ILE A 147 -8.77 23.64 1.66
CA ILE A 147 -9.04 22.76 2.80
C ILE A 147 -7.92 22.86 3.83
N SER A 148 -8.25 22.75 5.13
CA SER A 148 -7.23 22.71 6.16
C SER A 148 -6.53 21.34 6.17
N THR A 149 -5.23 21.31 6.49
CA THR A 149 -4.44 20.06 6.55
C THR A 149 -5.06 19.02 7.48
N PRO A 150 -5.56 19.35 8.70
CA PRO A 150 -6.23 18.36 9.56
C PRO A 150 -7.48 17.77 8.94
N GLN A 151 -8.30 18.58 8.25
CA GLN A 151 -9.49 18.08 7.55
C GLN A 151 -9.12 17.14 6.40
N ALA A 152 -8.13 17.51 5.60
CA ALA A 152 -7.65 16.69 4.50
C ALA A 152 -7.14 15.32 4.99
N ILE A 153 -6.33 15.30 6.04
CA ILE A 153 -5.84 14.06 6.66
C ILE A 153 -7.00 13.21 7.22
N SER A 154 -7.99 13.84 7.85
CA SER A 154 -9.18 13.13 8.34
C SER A 154 -9.95 12.44 7.22
N VAL A 155 -10.12 13.11 6.08
CA VAL A 155 -10.77 12.52 4.89
C VAL A 155 -9.95 11.37 4.34
N LEU A 156 -8.63 11.54 4.19
CA LEU A 156 -7.74 10.47 3.77
C LEU A 156 -7.88 9.23 4.64
N SER A 157 -7.81 9.42 5.95
CA SER A 157 -7.90 8.33 6.92
C SER A 157 -9.26 7.65 6.87
N PHE A 158 -10.34 8.42 6.81
CA PHE A 158 -11.70 7.88 6.75
C PHE A 158 -11.90 7.02 5.49
N VAL A 159 -11.54 7.54 4.32
CA VAL A 159 -11.66 6.81 3.04
C VAL A 159 -10.80 5.54 3.08
N THR A 160 -9.54 5.66 3.50
CA THR A 160 -8.62 4.52 3.57
C THR A 160 -9.16 3.41 4.47
N GLN A 161 -9.63 3.74 5.67
CA GLN A 161 -10.14 2.73 6.60
C GLN A 161 -11.44 2.08 6.11
N THR A 162 -12.39 2.89 5.62
CA THR A 162 -13.69 2.38 5.15
C THR A 162 -13.54 1.44 3.96
N VAL A 163 -12.76 1.85 2.96
CA VAL A 163 -12.59 1.03 1.74
C VAL A 163 -11.67 -0.17 1.99
N SER A 164 -10.71 -0.08 2.93
CA SER A 164 -9.90 -1.24 3.34
C SER A 164 -10.73 -2.38 3.89
N ILE A 165 -11.80 -2.09 4.64
CA ILE A 165 -12.71 -3.11 5.16
C ILE A 165 -13.37 -3.86 3.98
N LEU A 166 -13.89 -3.12 3.00
CA LEU A 166 -14.52 -3.71 1.83
C LEU A 166 -13.52 -4.56 1.02
N ALA A 167 -12.30 -4.08 0.82
CA ALA A 167 -11.25 -4.80 0.11
C ALA A 167 -10.91 -6.13 0.80
N LYS A 168 -10.86 -6.16 2.14
CA LYS A 168 -10.63 -7.40 2.90
C LYS A 168 -11.76 -8.43 2.71
N VAL A 169 -13.01 -7.98 2.71
CA VAL A 169 -14.17 -8.86 2.46
C VAL A 169 -14.08 -9.46 1.06
N ILE A 170 -13.74 -8.65 0.05
CA ILE A 170 -13.59 -9.13 -1.33
C ILE A 170 -12.41 -10.11 -1.44
N MET A 171 -11.26 -9.81 -0.81
CA MET A 171 -10.12 -10.72 -0.77
C MET A 171 -10.48 -12.05 -0.12
N GLY A 172 -11.21 -12.02 1.01
CA GLY A 172 -11.69 -13.23 1.67
C GLY A 172 -12.58 -14.08 0.77
N ALA A 173 -13.53 -13.45 0.06
CA ALA A 173 -14.40 -14.14 -0.88
C ALA A 173 -13.63 -14.77 -2.06
N ILE A 174 -12.63 -14.07 -2.61
CA ILE A 174 -11.78 -14.64 -3.67
C ILE A 174 -10.95 -15.81 -3.13
N ALA A 175 -10.38 -15.67 -1.94
CA ALA A 175 -9.58 -16.70 -1.31
C ALA A 175 -10.39 -17.98 -1.04
N GLU A 176 -11.67 -17.85 -0.68
CA GLU A 176 -12.57 -18.97 -0.44
C GLU A 176 -12.96 -19.71 -1.73
N VAL A 177 -13.25 -18.96 -2.80
CA VAL A 177 -13.69 -19.55 -4.08
C VAL A 177 -12.51 -20.07 -4.92
N SER A 178 -11.31 -19.52 -4.73
CA SER A 178 -10.15 -19.80 -5.57
C SER A 178 -8.91 -20.13 -4.74
N SER A 179 -8.10 -19.13 -4.41
CA SER A 179 -6.93 -19.29 -3.52
C SER A 179 -6.49 -17.92 -2.98
N VAL A 180 -5.68 -17.93 -1.92
CA VAL A 180 -5.08 -16.68 -1.38
C VAL A 180 -4.14 -16.06 -2.41
N SER A 181 -3.42 -16.85 -3.18
CA SER A 181 -2.56 -16.36 -4.26
C SER A 181 -3.34 -15.50 -5.27
N TRP A 182 -4.55 -15.91 -5.65
CA TRP A 182 -5.43 -15.12 -6.52
C TRP A 182 -6.02 -13.89 -5.82
N ALA A 183 -6.29 -13.96 -4.52
CA ALA A 183 -6.78 -12.79 -3.77
C ALA A 183 -5.78 -11.62 -3.78
N PHE A 184 -4.47 -11.92 -3.89
CA PHE A 184 -3.42 -10.89 -3.98
C PHE A 184 -3.45 -10.07 -5.28
N ILE A 185 -4.28 -10.42 -6.28
CA ILE A 185 -4.49 -9.57 -7.47
C ILE A 185 -5.00 -8.18 -7.08
N ILE A 186 -5.77 -8.07 -5.98
CA ILE A 186 -6.31 -6.79 -5.49
C ILE A 186 -5.20 -5.88 -4.98
N PRO A 187 -4.38 -6.26 -3.97
CA PRO A 187 -3.31 -5.41 -3.48
C PRO A 187 -2.22 -5.16 -4.52
N VAL A 188 -1.91 -6.12 -5.39
CA VAL A 188 -0.96 -5.92 -6.48
C VAL A 188 -1.51 -4.93 -7.51
N GLY A 189 -2.77 -5.07 -7.91
CA GLY A 189 -3.43 -4.12 -8.82
C GLY A 189 -3.48 -2.71 -8.23
N SER A 190 -3.73 -2.58 -6.93
CA SER A 190 -3.73 -1.28 -6.25
C SER A 190 -2.37 -0.59 -6.28
N LEU A 191 -1.25 -1.33 -6.27
CA LEU A 191 0.10 -0.75 -6.38
C LEU A 191 0.34 -0.08 -7.73
N PHE A 192 -0.17 -0.63 -8.83
CA PHE A 192 -0.08 0.03 -10.14
C PHE A 192 -0.89 1.32 -10.18
N VAL A 193 -2.06 1.33 -9.53
CA VAL A 193 -2.87 2.55 -9.38
C VAL A 193 -2.16 3.57 -8.51
N ALA A 194 -1.56 3.15 -7.39
CA ALA A 194 -0.77 4.02 -6.53
C ALA A 194 0.44 4.62 -7.29
N ALA A 195 1.12 3.82 -8.11
CA ALA A 195 2.22 4.28 -8.95
C ALA A 195 1.78 5.35 -9.96
N TRP A 196 0.63 5.14 -10.59
CA TRP A 196 0.05 6.11 -11.52
C TRP A 196 -0.33 7.42 -10.82
N ILE A 197 -1.01 7.36 -9.67
CA ILE A 197 -1.37 8.56 -8.89
C ILE A 197 -0.13 9.30 -8.40
N ALA A 198 0.90 8.58 -7.91
CA ALA A 198 2.15 9.17 -7.48
C ALA A 198 2.86 9.93 -8.61
N ASN A 199 2.76 9.44 -9.85
CA ASN A 199 3.31 10.13 -11.02
C ASN A 199 2.56 11.44 -11.32
N GLN A 200 1.24 11.51 -11.07
CA GLN A 200 0.47 12.75 -11.23
C GLN A 200 0.87 13.83 -10.22
N VAL A 201 1.26 13.44 -9.01
CA VAL A 201 1.74 14.37 -7.98
C VAL A 201 3.03 15.09 -8.40
N ARG A 202 3.84 14.48 -9.27
CA ARG A 202 5.07 15.05 -9.83
C ARG A 202 4.83 16.26 -10.73
N GLU A 203 3.79 16.23 -11.57
CA GLU A 203 3.57 17.22 -12.63
C GLU A 203 3.19 18.61 -12.09
N GLU A 204 2.77 18.70 -10.84
CA GLU A 204 2.26 19.93 -10.26
C GLU A 204 3.31 20.75 -9.47
N ARG A 205 4.55 20.27 -9.40
CA ARG A 205 5.66 20.96 -8.73
C ARG A 205 6.42 21.93 -9.65
N LYS A 206 6.00 22.05 -10.91
CA LYS A 206 6.49 23.06 -11.85
C LYS A 206 5.62 24.29 -11.80
#